data_f076380a1b32721b2b889d4fb4df33c4
#
_entry.id   f076380a1b32721b2b889d4fb4df33c4
#
_cell.length_a   1.000
_cell.length_b   1.000
_cell.length_c   1.000
_cell.angle_alpha   90.00
_cell.angle_beta   90.00
_cell.angle_gamma   90.00
#
_symmetry.space_group_name_H-M   'P 1'
#
loop_
_entity.id
_entity.type
_entity.pdbx_description
1 polymer ?
#
loop_
_entity_poly.entity_id
_entity_poly.type
_entity_poly.pdbx_seq_one_letter_code
_entity_poly.pdbx_strand_id
1 'polypeptide(L)'
;QSNIHQSLTLGILFMTTPERSGQIMKELLFKASEMGIQIRFTPITEEEYSHWVKGQGKHRYIITMVGRRITADHISRVAQAISDEGLNIDDINRLTGRVPLDEDERAPKTSIEFSVRGTMSDKGVFQNKLMEISKEGDVDISFQRDGIFRRSRRLICFDMDSTLIRTEVIDELADRAGVGAEVRDITERAM
;
A
#
# COMPACT_ATOMS: atom_id res chain seq x y z
N GLN A 1 8.61 9.32 -9.33
CA GLN A 1 9.80 8.56 -9.76
C GLN A 1 9.46 7.08 -9.71
N SER A 2 9.66 6.36 -10.80
CA SER A 2 9.48 4.91 -10.86
C SER A 2 10.69 4.26 -11.49
N ASN A 3 10.99 3.02 -11.08
CA ASN A 3 12.11 2.24 -11.60
C ASN A 3 11.57 0.93 -12.20
N ILE A 4 11.69 0.76 -13.49
CA ILE A 4 11.27 -0.44 -14.23
C ILE A 4 12.46 -0.95 -15.05
N HIS A 5 12.86 -2.20 -14.86
CA HIS A 5 13.98 -2.81 -15.59
C HIS A 5 15.26 -1.97 -15.61
N GLN A 6 15.69 -1.47 -14.45
CA GLN A 6 16.85 -0.58 -14.29
C GLN A 6 16.68 0.79 -14.98
N SER A 7 15.51 1.11 -15.48
CA SER A 7 15.20 2.42 -16.05
C SER A 7 14.55 3.31 -15.01
N LEU A 8 15.07 4.54 -14.88
CA LEU A 8 14.51 5.56 -14.01
C LEU A 8 13.54 6.43 -14.81
N THR A 9 12.31 6.55 -14.33
CA THR A 9 11.32 7.49 -14.89
C THR A 9 11.09 8.62 -13.90
N LEU A 10 11.24 9.87 -14.37
CA LEU A 10 11.00 11.08 -13.59
C LEU A 10 9.93 11.93 -14.31
N GLY A 11 8.88 12.30 -13.59
CA GLY A 11 7.89 13.27 -14.05
C GLY A 11 8.23 14.66 -13.50
N ILE A 12 8.25 15.66 -14.38
CA ILE A 12 8.43 17.07 -14.02
C ILE A 12 7.24 17.84 -14.56
N LEU A 13 6.54 18.53 -13.68
CA LEU A 13 5.47 19.46 -14.04
C LEU A 13 6.02 20.88 -14.12
N PHE A 14 5.76 21.57 -15.21
CA PHE A 14 6.12 22.98 -15.36
C PHE A 14 5.03 23.73 -16.10
N MET A 15 4.93 25.03 -15.87
CA MET A 15 3.97 25.91 -16.53
C MET A 15 4.73 26.80 -17.52
N THR A 16 4.13 27.00 -18.69
CA THR A 16 4.67 27.87 -19.73
C THR A 16 3.54 28.56 -20.48
N THR A 17 3.84 29.64 -21.18
CA THR A 17 2.86 30.29 -22.07
C THR A 17 2.86 29.61 -23.43
N PRO A 18 1.75 29.69 -24.20
CA PRO A 18 1.67 29.12 -25.54
C PRO A 18 2.81 29.54 -26.46
N GLU A 19 3.23 30.83 -26.39
CA GLU A 19 4.26 31.42 -27.25
C GLU A 19 5.66 30.79 -26.95
N ARG A 20 5.93 30.43 -25.72
CA ARG A 20 7.21 29.88 -25.28
C ARG A 20 7.26 28.35 -25.28
N SER A 21 6.09 27.70 -25.27
CA SER A 21 6.02 26.24 -25.13
C SER A 21 6.77 25.51 -26.23
N GLY A 22 6.62 25.94 -27.47
CA GLY A 22 7.30 25.33 -28.63
C GLY A 22 8.83 25.40 -28.56
N GLN A 23 9.38 26.55 -28.14
CA GLN A 23 10.82 26.72 -27.99
C GLN A 23 11.37 25.85 -26.86
N ILE A 24 10.70 25.83 -25.69
CA ILE A 24 11.11 25.02 -24.52
C ILE A 24 11.08 23.53 -24.88
N MET A 25 10.01 23.06 -25.50
CA MET A 25 9.92 21.65 -25.91
C MET A 25 11.01 21.28 -26.91
N LYS A 26 11.32 22.13 -27.86
CA LYS A 26 12.40 21.93 -28.82
C LYS A 26 13.75 21.81 -28.13
N GLU A 27 14.10 22.75 -27.24
CA GLU A 27 15.37 22.72 -26.50
C GLU A 27 15.48 21.49 -25.60
N LEU A 28 14.41 21.10 -24.92
CA LEU A 28 14.38 19.90 -24.09
C LEU A 28 14.57 18.62 -24.94
N LEU A 29 13.95 18.52 -26.11
CA LEU A 29 14.10 17.38 -27.01
C LEU A 29 15.54 17.26 -27.53
N PHE A 30 16.17 18.38 -27.92
CA PHE A 30 17.56 18.37 -28.33
C PHE A 30 18.49 17.93 -27.21
N LYS A 31 18.27 18.47 -26.00
CA LYS A 31 19.09 18.13 -24.85
C LYS A 31 18.91 16.67 -24.42
N ALA A 32 17.70 16.17 -24.44
CA ALA A 32 17.40 14.78 -24.17
C ALA A 32 18.09 13.85 -25.17
N SER A 33 18.07 14.21 -26.47
CA SER A 33 18.77 13.46 -27.52
C SER A 33 20.28 13.41 -27.29
N GLU A 34 20.89 14.53 -26.95
CA GLU A 34 22.33 14.59 -26.61
C GLU A 34 22.70 13.69 -25.43
N MET A 35 21.79 13.58 -24.45
CA MET A 35 22.00 12.81 -23.23
C MET A 35 21.57 11.35 -23.36
N GLY A 36 21.01 10.92 -24.49
CA GLY A 36 20.44 9.58 -24.68
C GLY A 36 19.21 9.31 -23.81
N ILE A 37 18.46 10.35 -23.43
CA ILE A 37 17.27 10.27 -22.57
C ILE A 37 16.01 10.32 -23.43
N GLN A 38 15.04 9.46 -23.13
CA GLN A 38 13.73 9.54 -23.74
C GLN A 38 12.86 10.54 -22.96
N ILE A 39 12.24 11.47 -23.68
CA ILE A 39 11.33 12.46 -23.09
C ILE A 39 9.92 12.30 -23.71
N ARG A 40 8.90 12.43 -22.88
CA ARG A 40 7.49 12.47 -23.30
C ARG A 40 6.82 13.67 -22.69
N PHE A 41 6.18 14.48 -23.54
CA PHE A 41 5.36 15.60 -23.09
C PHE A 41 3.89 15.18 -23.02
N THR A 42 3.24 15.54 -21.93
CA THR A 42 1.78 15.39 -21.76
C THR A 42 1.22 16.75 -21.35
N PRO A 43 0.48 17.43 -22.25
CA PRO A 43 -0.16 18.69 -21.89
C PRO A 43 -1.24 18.43 -20.83
N ILE A 44 -1.34 19.34 -19.87
CA ILE A 44 -2.36 19.34 -18.82
C ILE A 44 -3.06 20.68 -18.88
N THR A 45 -4.37 20.69 -18.87
CA THR A 45 -5.17 21.93 -18.84
C THR A 45 -5.16 22.57 -17.46
N GLU A 46 -5.48 23.86 -17.39
CA GLU A 46 -5.58 24.58 -16.12
C GLU A 46 -6.70 24.03 -15.25
N GLU A 47 -7.78 23.53 -15.86
CA GLU A 47 -8.88 22.87 -15.15
C GLU A 47 -8.45 21.54 -14.53
N GLU A 48 -7.75 20.69 -15.28
CA GLU A 48 -7.20 19.43 -14.80
C GLU A 48 -6.20 19.66 -13.65
N TYR A 49 -5.32 20.66 -13.80
CA TYR A 49 -4.40 21.05 -12.73
C TYR A 49 -5.13 21.52 -11.47
N SER A 50 -6.13 22.40 -11.63
CA SER A 50 -6.92 22.93 -10.52
C SER A 50 -7.71 21.81 -9.81
N HIS A 51 -8.27 20.88 -10.57
CA HIS A 51 -8.96 19.71 -10.02
C HIS A 51 -8.00 18.82 -9.22
N TRP A 52 -6.82 18.57 -9.77
CA TRP A 52 -5.77 17.79 -9.09
C TRP A 52 -5.30 18.46 -7.80
N VAL A 53 -5.07 19.78 -7.79
CA VAL A 53 -4.66 20.54 -6.59
C VAL A 53 -5.76 20.52 -5.53
N LYS A 54 -7.03 20.71 -5.91
CA LYS A 54 -8.17 20.61 -4.98
C LYS A 54 -8.27 19.23 -4.31
N GLY A 55 -7.86 18.18 -5.02
CA GLY A 55 -7.78 16.83 -4.47
C GLY A 55 -6.71 16.66 -3.40
N GLN A 56 -5.64 17.46 -3.42
CA GLN A 56 -4.47 17.26 -2.53
C GLN A 56 -4.76 17.55 -1.05
N GLY A 57 -5.74 18.40 -0.73
CA GLY A 57 -6.14 18.72 0.65
C GLY A 57 -6.96 17.65 1.36
N LYS A 58 -7.37 16.58 0.64
CA LYS A 58 -8.16 15.50 1.23
C LYS A 58 -7.31 14.55 2.07
N HIS A 59 -7.97 13.81 2.95
CA HIS A 59 -7.31 12.79 3.76
C HIS A 59 -6.63 11.73 2.90
N ARG A 60 -5.46 11.31 3.36
CA ARG A 60 -4.71 10.21 2.73
C ARG A 60 -4.78 8.98 3.62
N TYR A 61 -4.86 7.84 2.96
CA TYR A 61 -4.88 6.54 3.59
C TYR A 61 -3.92 5.59 2.87
N ILE A 62 -3.48 4.59 3.60
CA ILE A 62 -2.64 3.54 3.08
C ILE A 62 -3.34 2.21 3.29
N ILE A 63 -3.44 1.44 2.22
CA ILE A 63 -3.91 0.06 2.27
C ILE A 63 -2.72 -0.81 1.90
N THR A 64 -2.34 -1.73 2.78
CA THR A 64 -1.24 -2.65 2.53
C THR A 64 -1.80 -4.07 2.46
N MET A 65 -1.54 -4.73 1.34
CA MET A 65 -1.88 -6.12 1.12
C MET A 65 -0.63 -6.98 1.23
N VAL A 66 -0.69 -8.07 1.99
CA VAL A 66 0.41 -9.00 2.19
C VAL A 66 -0.10 -10.42 1.93
N GLY A 67 0.60 -11.20 1.13
CA GLY A 67 0.23 -12.59 0.86
C GLY A 67 1.36 -13.34 0.17
N ARG A 68 1.30 -14.66 0.17
CA ARG A 68 2.25 -15.49 -0.59
C ARG A 68 2.06 -15.30 -2.09
N ARG A 69 0.80 -15.18 -2.54
CA ARG A 69 0.44 -15.00 -3.93
C ARG A 69 -0.63 -13.92 -4.05
N ILE A 70 -0.24 -12.74 -4.48
CA ILE A 70 -1.17 -11.66 -4.80
C ILE A 70 -1.49 -11.73 -6.30
N THR A 71 -2.76 -11.91 -6.63
CA THR A 71 -3.26 -12.02 -8.01
C THR A 71 -3.84 -10.68 -8.49
N ALA A 72 -4.10 -10.59 -9.79
CA ALA A 72 -4.80 -9.44 -10.37
C ALA A 72 -6.23 -9.29 -9.82
N ASP A 73 -6.89 -10.40 -9.46
CA ASP A 73 -8.20 -10.39 -8.83
C ASP A 73 -8.17 -9.68 -7.47
N HIS A 74 -7.21 -9.98 -6.61
CA HIS A 74 -7.05 -9.30 -5.33
C HIS A 74 -6.88 -7.79 -5.49
N ILE A 75 -6.04 -7.37 -6.45
CA ILE A 75 -5.83 -5.95 -6.76
C ILE A 75 -7.11 -5.31 -7.28
N SER A 76 -7.83 -5.99 -8.17
CA SER A 76 -9.08 -5.51 -8.75
C SER A 76 -10.17 -5.32 -7.69
N ARG A 77 -10.34 -6.30 -6.79
CA ARG A 77 -11.34 -6.23 -5.71
C ARG A 77 -11.05 -5.10 -4.72
N VAL A 78 -9.78 -4.93 -4.34
CA VAL A 78 -9.39 -3.81 -3.47
C VAL A 78 -9.57 -2.47 -4.19
N ALA A 79 -9.21 -2.36 -5.46
CA ALA A 79 -9.42 -1.14 -6.25
C ALA A 79 -10.92 -0.81 -6.41
N GLN A 80 -11.77 -1.83 -6.60
CA GLN A 80 -13.22 -1.65 -6.66
C GLN A 80 -13.78 -1.16 -5.31
N ALA A 81 -13.35 -1.75 -4.20
CA ALA A 81 -13.77 -1.29 -2.87
C ALA A 81 -13.37 0.17 -2.60
N ILE A 82 -12.17 0.57 -3.03
CA ILE A 82 -11.69 1.96 -2.96
C ILE A 82 -12.58 2.88 -3.80
N SER A 83 -12.89 2.48 -5.03
CA SER A 83 -13.74 3.25 -5.96
C SER A 83 -15.17 3.41 -5.44
N ASP A 84 -15.75 2.34 -4.89
CA ASP A 84 -17.12 2.36 -4.32
C ASP A 84 -17.25 3.38 -3.18
N GLU A 85 -16.18 3.60 -2.41
CA GLU A 85 -16.14 4.63 -1.36
C GLU A 85 -15.82 6.04 -1.87
N GLY A 86 -15.73 6.23 -3.19
CA GLY A 86 -15.40 7.52 -3.80
C GLY A 86 -13.97 8.00 -3.52
N LEU A 87 -13.09 7.06 -3.15
CA LEU A 87 -11.69 7.33 -2.94
C LEU A 87 -10.90 7.19 -4.24
N ASN A 88 -9.82 7.96 -4.38
CA ASN A 88 -8.91 7.90 -5.51
C ASN A 88 -7.63 7.17 -5.14
N ILE A 89 -7.14 6.31 -6.02
CA ILE A 89 -5.83 5.69 -5.89
C ILE A 89 -4.79 6.63 -6.49
N ASP A 90 -3.89 7.15 -5.65
CA ASP A 90 -2.80 8.01 -6.11
C ASP A 90 -1.61 7.18 -6.62
N ASP A 91 -1.36 6.02 -6.00
CA ASP A 91 -0.21 5.20 -6.32
C ASP A 91 -0.39 3.75 -5.85
N ILE A 92 0.22 2.81 -6.57
CA ILE A 92 0.27 1.39 -6.20
C ILE A 92 1.73 0.95 -6.26
N ASN A 93 2.29 0.59 -5.12
CA ASN A 93 3.69 0.19 -4.99
C ASN A 93 3.84 -1.24 -4.49
N ARG A 94 4.72 -2.00 -5.14
CA ARG A 94 5.22 -3.24 -4.57
C ARG A 94 6.34 -2.93 -3.59
N LEU A 95 6.18 -3.35 -2.33
CA LEU A 95 7.16 -3.08 -1.26
C LEU A 95 8.24 -4.16 -1.18
N THR A 96 7.96 -5.36 -1.69
CA THR A 96 8.91 -6.48 -1.71
C THR A 96 9.69 -6.54 -3.01
N GLY A 97 10.89 -7.12 -2.96
CA GLY A 97 11.69 -7.42 -4.15
C GLY A 97 10.93 -8.32 -5.13
N ARG A 98 11.40 -8.38 -6.36
CA ARG A 98 10.92 -9.34 -7.36
C ARG A 98 11.56 -10.69 -7.11
N VAL A 99 10.78 -11.75 -7.30
CA VAL A 99 11.23 -13.13 -7.18
C VAL A 99 11.56 -13.66 -8.57
N PRO A 100 12.63 -14.46 -8.77
CA PRO A 100 12.89 -15.17 -10.01
C PRO A 100 11.70 -16.03 -10.43
N LEU A 101 11.50 -16.21 -11.74
CA LEU A 101 10.35 -16.96 -12.28
C LEU A 101 10.45 -18.48 -12.07
N ASP A 102 11.65 -18.94 -11.79
CA ASP A 102 12.05 -20.34 -11.61
C ASP A 102 12.13 -20.75 -10.12
N GLU A 103 11.87 -19.84 -9.19
CA GLU A 103 11.80 -20.19 -7.77
C GLU A 103 10.46 -20.84 -7.39
N ASP A 104 10.59 -21.96 -6.71
CA ASP A 104 9.57 -22.91 -6.24
C ASP A 104 8.62 -22.29 -5.20
N GLU A 105 7.54 -22.99 -4.84
CA GLU A 105 6.42 -22.66 -3.93
C GLU A 105 6.77 -22.03 -2.57
N ARG A 106 8.03 -21.88 -2.25
CA ARG A 106 8.55 -21.20 -1.04
C ARG A 106 8.76 -19.72 -1.18
N ALA A 107 8.24 -19.11 -2.25
CA ALA A 107 8.38 -17.66 -2.51
C ALA A 107 8.04 -16.84 -1.25
N PRO A 108 8.88 -15.87 -0.88
CA PRO A 108 8.62 -15.00 0.25
C PRO A 108 7.31 -14.23 0.04
N LYS A 109 6.64 -13.87 1.14
CA LYS A 109 5.41 -13.07 1.08
C LYS A 109 5.63 -11.82 0.23
N THR A 110 4.67 -11.52 -0.63
CA THR A 110 4.64 -10.30 -1.43
C THR A 110 3.84 -9.25 -0.69
N SER A 111 4.28 -8.00 -0.72
CA SER A 111 3.56 -6.86 -0.16
C SER A 111 3.33 -5.79 -1.21
N ILE A 112 2.08 -5.32 -1.31
CA ILE A 112 1.64 -4.24 -2.20
C ILE A 112 0.98 -3.15 -1.35
N GLU A 113 1.35 -1.91 -1.58
CA GLU A 113 0.80 -0.73 -0.91
C GLU A 113 0.01 0.11 -1.91
N PHE A 114 -1.22 0.48 -1.55
CA PHE A 114 -2.03 1.46 -2.24
C PHE A 114 -2.00 2.77 -1.44
N SER A 115 -1.59 3.84 -2.07
CA SER A 115 -1.75 5.19 -1.54
C SER A 115 -3.08 5.76 -2.05
N VAL A 116 -3.97 6.10 -1.14
CA VAL A 116 -5.37 6.43 -1.46
C VAL A 116 -5.73 7.79 -0.87
N ARG A 117 -6.55 8.55 -1.58
CA ARG A 117 -6.97 9.89 -1.17
C ARG A 117 -8.46 10.08 -1.33
N GLY A 118 -9.06 10.77 -0.37
CA GLY A 118 -10.47 11.13 -0.46
C GLY A 118 -11.11 11.35 0.89
N THR A 119 -12.42 11.57 0.86
CA THR A 119 -13.27 11.63 2.05
C THR A 119 -14.12 10.38 2.07
N MET A 120 -13.94 9.57 3.07
CA MET A 120 -14.63 8.31 3.26
C MET A 120 -15.99 8.57 3.91
N SER A 121 -17.03 7.89 3.43
CA SER A 121 -18.39 8.02 3.97
C SER A 121 -18.52 7.25 5.29
N ASP A 122 -18.13 6.00 5.31
CA ASP A 122 -18.13 5.14 6.49
C ASP A 122 -16.90 4.25 6.55
N LYS A 123 -16.05 4.53 7.54
CA LYS A 123 -14.81 3.78 7.75
C LYS A 123 -15.10 2.32 8.13
N GLY A 124 -16.15 2.05 8.89
CA GLY A 124 -16.48 0.69 9.35
C GLY A 124 -16.93 -0.19 8.19
N VAL A 125 -17.79 0.32 7.33
CA VAL A 125 -18.25 -0.39 6.12
C VAL A 125 -17.07 -0.72 5.22
N PHE A 126 -16.17 0.25 4.99
CA PHE A 126 -14.99 0.03 4.17
C PHE A 126 -14.04 -1.02 4.77
N GLN A 127 -13.79 -0.96 6.07
CA GLN A 127 -12.95 -1.95 6.75
C GLN A 127 -13.55 -3.36 6.66
N ASN A 128 -14.88 -3.51 6.79
CA ASN A 128 -15.55 -4.80 6.64
C ASN A 128 -15.37 -5.36 5.22
N LYS A 129 -15.53 -4.53 4.17
CA LYS A 129 -15.26 -4.95 2.78
C LYS A 129 -13.82 -5.45 2.60
N LEU A 130 -12.85 -4.73 3.16
CA LEU A 130 -11.44 -5.16 3.08
C LEU A 130 -11.20 -6.48 3.85
N MET A 131 -11.88 -6.68 4.97
CA MET A 131 -11.80 -7.91 5.76
C MET A 131 -12.39 -9.11 4.99
N GLU A 132 -13.52 -8.93 4.29
CA GLU A 132 -14.10 -9.97 3.42
C GLU A 132 -13.12 -10.36 2.30
N ILE A 133 -12.53 -9.38 1.61
CA ILE A 133 -11.52 -9.62 0.58
C ILE A 133 -10.31 -10.38 1.14
N SER A 134 -9.86 -9.99 2.33
CA SER A 134 -8.75 -10.63 3.05
C SER A 134 -9.04 -12.10 3.33
N LYS A 135 -10.22 -12.38 3.91
CA LYS A 135 -10.64 -13.72 4.30
C LYS A 135 -10.82 -14.67 3.10
N GLU A 136 -11.46 -14.17 2.03
CA GLU A 136 -11.72 -14.99 0.84
C GLU A 136 -10.46 -15.19 -0.02
N GLY A 137 -9.54 -14.22 -0.02
CA GLY A 137 -8.36 -14.21 -0.87
C GLY A 137 -7.11 -14.85 -0.25
N ASP A 138 -7.15 -15.27 1.02
CA ASP A 138 -5.97 -15.74 1.78
C ASP A 138 -4.81 -14.71 1.72
N VAL A 139 -5.16 -13.44 1.89
CA VAL A 139 -4.23 -12.31 1.92
C VAL A 139 -4.53 -11.43 3.14
N ASP A 140 -3.49 -10.94 3.80
CA ASP A 140 -3.64 -9.98 4.89
C ASP A 140 -3.81 -8.57 4.31
N ILE A 141 -4.83 -7.84 4.75
CA ILE A 141 -5.07 -6.46 4.31
C ILE A 141 -5.10 -5.55 5.54
N SER A 142 -4.23 -4.56 5.57
CA SER A 142 -4.24 -3.50 6.58
C SER A 142 -4.69 -2.17 5.98
N PHE A 143 -5.42 -1.40 6.78
CA PHE A 143 -5.90 -0.07 6.43
C PHE A 143 -5.52 0.94 7.50
N GLN A 144 -4.88 2.03 7.12
CA GLN A 144 -4.46 3.07 8.07
C GLN A 144 -4.49 4.46 7.45
N ARG A 145 -4.69 5.49 8.28
CA ARG A 145 -4.55 6.88 7.86
C ARG A 145 -3.08 7.21 7.62
N ASP A 146 -2.76 7.83 6.49
CA ASP A 146 -1.42 8.34 6.22
C ASP A 146 -1.21 9.67 6.94
N GLY A 147 -0.11 9.79 7.66
CA GLY A 147 0.26 10.98 8.41
C GLY A 147 1.76 11.03 8.67
N ILE A 148 2.24 12.21 9.09
CA ILE A 148 3.67 12.42 9.36
C ILE A 148 4.23 11.43 10.39
N PHE A 149 3.39 11.00 11.34
CA PHE A 149 3.79 10.08 12.40
C PHE A 149 3.89 8.61 11.93
N ARG A 150 3.32 8.25 10.78
CA ARG A 150 3.41 6.89 10.23
C ARG A 150 4.85 6.47 9.96
N ARG A 151 5.66 7.39 9.41
CA ARG A 151 7.06 7.13 9.05
C ARG A 151 8.06 7.47 10.16
N SER A 152 7.61 8.15 11.22
CA SER A 152 8.45 8.63 12.31
C SER A 152 8.09 8.00 13.65
N ARG A 153 7.70 6.73 13.65
CA ARG A 153 7.37 6.00 14.87
C ARG A 153 8.63 5.77 15.70
N ARG A 154 8.55 6.07 17.00
CA ARG A 154 9.66 5.93 17.96
C ARG A 154 9.44 4.85 19.00
N LEU A 155 8.22 4.29 19.05
CA LEU A 155 7.84 3.23 19.97
C LEU A 155 7.23 2.08 19.18
N ILE A 156 7.73 0.87 19.40
CA ILE A 156 7.17 -0.38 18.90
C ILE A 156 6.82 -1.22 20.12
N CYS A 157 5.55 -1.58 20.24
CA CYS A 157 5.08 -2.51 21.27
C CYS A 157 4.71 -3.82 20.57
N PHE A 158 5.18 -4.92 21.14
CA PHE A 158 4.81 -6.27 20.72
C PHE A 158 4.01 -6.91 21.83
N ASP A 159 2.96 -7.60 21.47
CA ASP A 159 2.29 -8.53 22.33
C ASP A 159 3.20 -9.74 22.56
N MET A 160 3.14 -10.37 23.73
CA MET A 160 4.06 -11.42 24.09
C MET A 160 3.51 -12.78 23.67
N ASP A 161 2.32 -13.12 24.14
CA ASP A 161 1.74 -14.45 23.96
C ASP A 161 1.34 -14.66 22.50
N SER A 162 1.66 -15.81 21.95
CA SER A 162 1.42 -16.17 20.55
C SER A 162 1.93 -15.15 19.49
N THR A 163 2.65 -14.11 19.94
CA THR A 163 3.24 -13.04 19.08
C THR A 163 4.77 -13.06 19.14
N LEU A 164 5.39 -12.75 20.28
CA LEU A 164 6.84 -12.84 20.48
C LEU A 164 7.30 -14.25 20.82
N ILE A 165 6.47 -14.97 21.56
CA ILE A 165 6.68 -16.37 21.90
C ILE A 165 5.56 -17.21 21.27
N ARG A 166 5.80 -18.51 21.10
CA ARG A 166 4.83 -19.42 20.45
C ARG A 166 3.82 -20.03 21.40
N THR A 167 3.99 -19.77 22.69
CA THR A 167 3.19 -20.35 23.77
C THR A 167 2.48 -19.25 24.54
N GLU A 168 1.40 -19.62 25.23
CA GLU A 168 0.75 -18.77 26.21
C GLU A 168 1.48 -18.89 27.54
N VAL A 169 1.92 -17.78 28.13
CA VAL A 169 2.67 -17.79 29.41
C VAL A 169 1.84 -18.38 30.54
N ILE A 170 0.53 -18.13 30.54
CA ILE A 170 -0.38 -18.65 31.56
C ILE A 170 -0.43 -20.18 31.53
N ASP A 171 -0.41 -20.79 30.35
CA ASP A 171 -0.42 -22.25 30.18
C ASP A 171 0.88 -22.88 30.68
N GLU A 172 2.02 -22.29 30.37
CA GLU A 172 3.34 -22.74 30.84
C GLU A 172 3.46 -22.66 32.38
N LEU A 173 2.95 -21.59 32.98
CA LEU A 173 2.91 -21.43 34.42
C LEU A 173 1.99 -22.45 35.09
N ALA A 174 0.82 -22.68 34.49
CA ALA A 174 -0.16 -23.65 34.98
C ALA A 174 0.39 -25.10 34.93
N ASP A 175 1.07 -25.45 33.82
CA ASP A 175 1.71 -26.76 33.69
C ASP A 175 2.79 -26.98 34.77
N ARG A 176 3.61 -25.96 35.05
CA ARG A 176 4.61 -26.03 36.15
C ARG A 176 4.00 -26.08 37.53
N ALA A 177 2.82 -25.49 37.72
CA ALA A 177 2.05 -25.55 38.96
C ALA A 177 1.24 -26.86 39.10
N GLY A 178 1.19 -27.69 38.08
CA GLY A 178 0.45 -28.95 38.05
C GLY A 178 -1.06 -28.80 37.83
N VAL A 179 -1.53 -27.63 37.40
CA VAL A 179 -2.97 -27.32 37.15
C VAL A 179 -3.25 -26.98 35.67
N GLY A 180 -2.34 -27.36 34.77
CA GLY A 180 -2.40 -27.00 33.36
C GLY A 180 -3.66 -27.46 32.63
N ALA A 181 -4.20 -28.66 32.99
CA ALA A 181 -5.45 -29.15 32.36
C ALA A 181 -6.66 -28.29 32.71
N GLU A 182 -6.74 -27.82 33.95
CA GLU A 182 -7.84 -26.97 34.40
C GLU A 182 -7.81 -25.57 33.77
N VAL A 183 -6.60 -25.01 33.64
CA VAL A 183 -6.41 -23.70 33.05
C VAL A 183 -6.73 -23.71 31.55
N ARG A 184 -6.28 -24.72 30.80
CA ARG A 184 -6.63 -24.87 29.38
C ARG A 184 -8.12 -24.98 29.15
N ASP A 185 -8.84 -25.76 29.94
CA ASP A 185 -10.31 -25.89 29.86
C ASP A 185 -11.02 -24.53 30.12
N ILE A 186 -10.50 -23.71 31.02
CA ILE A 186 -11.02 -22.36 31.29
C ILE A 186 -10.75 -21.43 30.10
N THR A 187 -9.54 -21.46 29.54
CA THR A 187 -9.12 -20.61 28.43
C THR A 187 -9.93 -20.93 27.16
N GLU A 188 -10.12 -22.22 26.83
CA GLU A 188 -10.95 -22.64 25.69
C GLU A 188 -12.42 -22.20 25.81
N ARG A 189 -12.95 -22.12 27.03
CA ARG A 189 -14.34 -21.62 27.25
C ARG A 189 -14.45 -20.11 27.21
N ALA A 190 -13.36 -19.38 27.39
CA ALA A 190 -13.33 -17.92 27.43
C ALA A 190 -13.06 -17.29 26.04
N MET A 191 -12.52 -18.05 25.08
CA MET A 191 -12.30 -17.64 23.69
C MET A 191 -13.49 -18.00 22.82
#